data_9259457f72039edabdb1f01a245fb487
#
_entry.id   9259457f72039edabdb1f01a245fb487
#
_cell.length_a   1.000
_cell.length_b   1.000
_cell.length_c   1.000
_cell.angle_alpha   90.00
_cell.angle_beta   90.00
_cell.angle_gamma   90.00
#
_symmetry.space_group_name_H-M   'P 1'
#
loop_
_entity.id
_entity.type
_entity.pdbx_description
1 polymer ?
#
loop_
_entity_poly.entity_id
_entity_poly.type
_entity_poly.pdbx_seq_one_letter_code
_entity_poly.pdbx_strand_id
1 'polypeptide(L)'
;MAERDMEQRRWERLITWLRDRGMQADGLKVERRPRSDGGYGLFARDACAPNEILFSIPATAMLNIKTLRPLYASWAQKLSATQLISLHLCRHRPVADGESSDPAFGPYISTLPRDFDFHPLTWLVEDGGHPYKILLNHLPPAVFRDLKDLEMRFSSDWAVCQEHLRDVKRTESDYLWAWLNVNTRCMHYRVKSSASDPDNLALCPVMDFANHRPEGPHMQPRPTKQFPARADMSFVAPGANIGAGEELYFSYGPHCNRKLFVEYGFALRGASGEVDVDDLVEGTIQQREDGKLSQELLENEGYWGDYTIHSSPEPNISFRLLAAMRLLSLPTSQPPTSPNEAVSAARHPLGFEQWQQTLYGSRDRLSAEIEEQCKISVLQLVEHIKARAKDALAALDHLDWNGPAHVMDMVKVLWEEERDVADTLLNFNLPLW
;
A
#
# COMPACT_ATOMS: atom_id res chain seq x y z
N MET A 1 -2.31 20.03 -26.83
CA MET A 1 -1.01 20.62 -27.27
C MET A 1 -0.47 21.57 -26.20
N ALA A 2 -1.23 22.56 -25.77
CA ALA A 2 -0.80 23.55 -24.74
C ALA A 2 -0.39 22.91 -23.39
N GLU A 3 -1.13 21.92 -22.92
CA GLU A 3 -0.84 21.21 -21.66
C GLU A 3 0.48 20.42 -21.73
N ARG A 4 0.71 19.67 -22.81
CA ARG A 4 1.99 18.94 -23.02
C ARG A 4 3.18 19.87 -23.08
N ASP A 5 3.03 21.04 -23.71
CA ASP A 5 4.10 22.05 -23.80
C ASP A 5 4.38 22.66 -22.40
N MET A 6 3.35 22.84 -21.57
CA MET A 6 3.50 23.34 -20.21
C MET A 6 4.20 22.33 -19.30
N GLU A 7 3.79 21.06 -19.38
CA GLU A 7 4.42 19.99 -18.61
C GLU A 7 5.90 19.77 -19.03
N GLN A 8 6.21 19.89 -20.31
CA GLN A 8 7.58 19.82 -20.80
C GLN A 8 8.43 20.98 -20.24
N ARG A 9 7.90 22.21 -20.19
CA ARG A 9 8.60 23.36 -19.58
C ARG A 9 8.85 23.17 -18.09
N ARG A 10 7.87 22.58 -17.34
CA ARG A 10 8.06 22.25 -15.92
C ARG A 10 9.19 21.26 -15.71
N TRP A 11 9.26 20.23 -16.56
CA TRP A 11 10.36 19.26 -16.54
C TRP A 11 11.72 19.94 -16.82
N GLU A 12 11.83 20.76 -17.82
CA GLU A 12 13.06 21.49 -18.18
C GLU A 12 13.51 22.43 -17.04
N ARG A 13 12.58 23.10 -16.40
CA ARG A 13 12.86 23.95 -15.22
C ARG A 13 13.32 23.13 -14.03
N LEU A 14 12.70 21.95 -13.78
CA LEU A 14 13.15 21.02 -12.74
C LEU A 14 14.61 20.61 -12.99
N ILE A 15 14.95 20.22 -14.20
CA ILE A 15 16.31 19.78 -14.55
C ILE A 15 17.31 20.93 -14.40
N THR A 16 16.97 22.15 -14.83
CA THR A 16 17.81 23.33 -14.63
C THR A 16 18.04 23.60 -13.15
N TRP A 17 16.97 23.59 -12.34
CA TRP A 17 17.04 23.79 -10.90
C TRP A 17 17.88 22.71 -10.19
N LEU A 18 17.85 21.45 -10.62
CA LEU A 18 18.70 20.38 -10.11
C LEU A 18 20.17 20.58 -10.45
N ARG A 19 20.48 21.06 -11.68
CA ARG A 19 21.83 21.39 -12.12
C ARG A 19 22.43 22.53 -11.28
N ASP A 20 21.66 23.55 -11.01
CA ASP A 20 22.06 24.68 -10.14
C ASP A 20 22.38 24.22 -8.71
N ARG A 21 21.87 23.06 -8.30
CA ARG A 21 22.13 22.40 -7.00
C ARG A 21 23.23 21.35 -7.03
N GLY A 22 23.90 21.19 -8.17
CA GLY A 22 25.06 20.29 -8.31
C GLY A 22 24.77 18.95 -8.99
N MET A 23 23.59 18.73 -9.56
CA MET A 23 23.37 17.59 -10.44
C MET A 23 24.26 17.72 -11.68
N GLN A 24 25.02 16.67 -11.98
CA GLN A 24 25.94 16.70 -13.14
C GLN A 24 25.15 16.79 -14.45
N ALA A 25 25.59 17.68 -15.34
CA ALA A 25 24.89 17.95 -16.62
C ALA A 25 24.80 16.69 -17.52
N ASP A 26 25.88 15.92 -17.58
CA ASP A 26 25.97 14.70 -18.38
C ASP A 26 25.45 13.44 -17.63
N GLY A 27 25.03 13.63 -16.37
CA GLY A 27 24.60 12.54 -15.47
C GLY A 27 23.14 12.16 -15.59
N LEU A 28 22.34 12.81 -16.47
CA LEU A 28 20.91 12.50 -16.63
C LEU A 28 20.69 11.65 -17.88
N LYS A 29 20.61 10.33 -17.71
CA LYS A 29 20.37 9.35 -18.77
C LYS A 29 18.90 8.98 -18.95
N VAL A 30 18.01 9.74 -18.33
CA VAL A 30 16.57 9.47 -18.32
C VAL A 30 15.79 10.69 -18.79
N GLU A 31 14.58 10.43 -19.27
CA GLU A 31 13.61 11.46 -19.60
C GLU A 31 12.21 11.08 -19.14
N ARG A 32 11.39 12.08 -18.85
CA ARG A 32 9.97 11.89 -18.54
C ARG A 32 9.18 11.87 -19.84
N ARG A 33 8.35 10.86 -20.03
CA ARG A 33 7.42 10.76 -21.17
C ARG A 33 6.00 10.46 -20.71
N PRO A 34 4.99 10.92 -21.46
CA PRO A 34 3.62 10.51 -21.23
C PRO A 34 3.46 9.01 -21.57
N ARG A 35 2.62 8.32 -20.81
CA ARG A 35 2.26 6.91 -21.03
C ARG A 35 0.96 6.79 -21.83
N SER A 36 0.77 5.65 -22.50
CA SER A 36 -0.46 5.35 -23.23
C SER A 36 -1.68 5.11 -22.34
N ASP A 37 -1.44 4.64 -21.12
CA ASP A 37 -2.45 4.35 -20.08
C ASP A 37 -2.72 5.54 -19.14
N GLY A 38 -2.10 6.69 -19.41
CA GLY A 38 -2.23 7.92 -18.64
C GLY A 38 -1.00 8.23 -17.77
N GLY A 39 -0.91 9.49 -17.34
CA GLY A 39 0.20 9.96 -16.52
C GLY A 39 1.55 9.98 -17.25
N TYR A 40 2.61 9.91 -16.45
CA TYR A 40 3.99 9.97 -16.93
C TYR A 40 4.79 8.78 -16.39
N GLY A 41 5.83 8.41 -17.14
CA GLY A 41 6.84 7.44 -16.73
C GLY A 41 8.26 7.98 -16.96
N LEU A 42 9.22 7.30 -16.40
CA LEU A 42 10.65 7.57 -16.59
C LEU A 42 11.22 6.58 -17.59
N PHE A 43 11.91 7.10 -18.63
CA PHE A 43 12.40 6.31 -19.73
C PHE A 43 13.90 6.50 -19.93
N ALA A 44 14.61 5.44 -20.32
CA ALA A 44 16.02 5.53 -20.68
C ALA A 44 16.17 6.33 -21.98
N ARG A 45 17.07 7.33 -22.02
CA ARG A 45 17.39 8.10 -23.21
C ARG A 45 18.18 7.27 -24.22
N ASP A 46 19.19 6.57 -23.70
CA ASP A 46 20.10 5.71 -24.44
C ASP A 46 20.11 4.33 -23.82
N ALA A 47 20.68 3.34 -24.50
CA ALA A 47 20.90 2.03 -23.94
C ALA A 47 21.83 2.12 -22.71
N CYS A 48 21.45 1.48 -21.62
CA CYS A 48 22.18 1.51 -20.35
C CYS A 48 22.70 0.11 -20.01
N ALA A 49 23.96 0.05 -19.61
CA ALA A 49 24.57 -1.17 -19.12
C ALA A 49 24.06 -1.52 -17.70
N PRO A 50 24.15 -2.79 -17.27
CA PRO A 50 23.78 -3.20 -15.92
C PRO A 50 24.52 -2.39 -14.86
N ASN A 51 23.78 -1.91 -13.86
CA ASN A 51 24.28 -1.09 -12.74
C ASN A 51 24.92 0.26 -13.13
N GLU A 52 24.71 0.72 -14.34
CA GLU A 52 25.15 2.05 -14.75
C GLU A 52 24.36 3.14 -14.00
N ILE A 53 25.05 4.25 -13.65
CA ILE A 53 24.39 5.38 -13.00
C ILE A 53 23.49 6.08 -14.03
N LEU A 54 22.20 6.14 -13.74
CA LEU A 54 21.16 6.79 -14.57
C LEU A 54 21.05 8.28 -14.27
N PHE A 55 21.09 8.62 -13.00
CA PHE A 55 21.10 10.01 -12.49
C PHE A 55 21.45 10.03 -11.00
N SER A 56 21.81 11.21 -10.50
CA SER A 56 22.07 11.45 -9.07
C SER A 56 21.40 12.72 -8.61
N ILE A 57 20.65 12.65 -7.52
CA ILE A 57 19.94 13.77 -6.93
C ILE A 57 20.70 14.32 -5.75
N PRO A 58 21.04 15.62 -5.75
CA PRO A 58 21.70 16.26 -4.62
C PRO A 58 20.86 16.18 -3.34
N ALA A 59 21.49 15.95 -2.20
CA ALA A 59 20.82 15.86 -0.90
C ALA A 59 20.00 17.14 -0.58
N THR A 60 20.43 18.28 -1.06
CA THR A 60 19.76 19.60 -0.89
C THR A 60 18.51 19.77 -1.75
N ALA A 61 18.32 18.92 -2.75
CA ALA A 61 17.15 18.93 -3.63
C ALA A 61 16.03 17.97 -3.16
N MET A 62 16.29 17.11 -2.19
CA MET A 62 15.28 16.21 -1.63
C MET A 62 14.49 16.89 -0.50
N LEU A 63 13.14 16.80 -0.54
CA LEU A 63 12.30 17.30 0.54
C LEU A 63 12.25 16.27 1.67
N ASN A 64 12.78 16.65 2.82
CA ASN A 64 12.78 15.84 4.04
C ASN A 64 12.88 16.75 5.28
N ILE A 65 12.81 16.17 6.47
CA ILE A 65 12.86 16.96 7.71
C ILE A 65 14.15 17.79 7.88
N LYS A 66 15.27 17.42 7.28
CA LYS A 66 16.51 18.18 7.39
C LYS A 66 16.57 19.40 6.47
N THR A 67 15.99 19.27 5.29
CA THR A 67 15.92 20.38 4.33
C THR A 67 14.78 21.35 4.66
N LEU A 68 13.70 20.87 5.29
CA LEU A 68 12.52 21.69 5.58
C LEU A 68 12.55 22.38 6.96
N ARG A 69 13.01 21.71 8.03
CA ARG A 69 13.00 22.30 9.36
C ARG A 69 13.70 23.68 9.46
N PRO A 70 14.81 23.96 8.74
CA PRO A 70 15.42 25.28 8.75
C PRO A 70 14.55 26.40 8.16
N LEU A 71 13.52 26.05 7.36
CA LEU A 71 12.62 27.02 6.74
C LEU A 71 11.47 27.46 7.68
N TYR A 72 11.32 26.81 8.83
CA TYR A 72 10.24 27.02 9.78
C TYR A 72 10.72 27.33 11.18
N ALA A 73 9.84 27.90 11.99
CA ALA A 73 10.10 28.15 13.41
C ALA A 73 10.20 26.83 14.20
N SER A 74 10.55 26.92 15.48
CA SER A 74 10.85 25.79 16.35
C SER A 74 9.69 24.76 16.50
N TRP A 75 8.44 25.17 16.26
CA TRP A 75 7.30 24.26 16.28
C TRP A 75 7.41 23.11 15.25
N ALA A 76 8.05 23.34 14.11
CA ALA A 76 8.26 22.33 13.08
C ALA A 76 9.14 21.14 13.54
N GLN A 77 9.86 21.29 14.67
CA GLN A 77 10.64 20.21 15.27
C GLN A 77 9.75 19.08 15.84
N LYS A 78 8.49 19.41 16.16
CA LYS A 78 7.51 18.48 16.75
C LYS A 78 6.75 17.67 15.69
N LEU A 79 6.81 18.10 14.44
CA LEU A 79 6.13 17.42 13.34
C LEU A 79 6.92 16.19 12.88
N SER A 80 6.21 15.12 12.54
CA SER A 80 6.76 13.98 11.82
C SER A 80 7.22 14.37 10.41
N ALA A 81 7.97 13.51 9.74
CA ALA A 81 8.37 13.75 8.35
C ALA A 81 7.16 13.90 7.43
N THR A 82 6.16 13.01 7.54
CA THR A 82 4.91 13.08 6.76
C THR A 82 4.20 14.40 6.99
N GLN A 83 3.98 14.79 8.24
CA GLN A 83 3.30 16.03 8.60
C GLN A 83 4.03 17.27 8.05
N LEU A 84 5.36 17.35 8.22
CA LEU A 84 6.13 18.52 7.82
C LEU A 84 6.21 18.65 6.29
N ILE A 85 6.43 17.54 5.57
CA ILE A 85 6.49 17.57 4.10
C ILE A 85 5.10 17.91 3.54
N SER A 86 4.03 17.29 4.04
CA SER A 86 2.65 17.58 3.61
C SER A 86 2.26 19.04 3.89
N LEU A 87 2.60 19.56 5.06
CA LEU A 87 2.36 20.95 5.41
C LEU A 87 3.09 21.90 4.45
N HIS A 88 4.35 21.60 4.13
CA HIS A 88 5.14 22.41 3.18
C HIS A 88 4.54 22.40 1.78
N LEU A 89 4.21 21.21 1.25
CA LEU A 89 3.54 21.09 -0.05
C LEU A 89 2.19 21.81 -0.07
N CYS A 90 1.37 21.66 0.97
CA CYS A 90 0.08 22.32 1.08
C CYS A 90 0.21 23.86 1.03
N ARG A 91 1.14 24.43 1.81
CA ARG A 91 1.40 25.88 1.78
C ARG A 91 1.75 26.38 0.39
N HIS A 92 2.52 25.61 -0.36
CA HIS A 92 3.09 25.97 -1.66
C HIS A 92 2.41 25.27 -2.85
N ARG A 93 1.21 24.69 -2.62
CA ARG A 93 0.42 24.06 -3.70
C ARG A 93 0.19 25.07 -4.83
N PRO A 94 0.53 24.72 -6.08
CA PRO A 94 0.22 25.57 -7.22
C PRO A 94 -1.29 25.85 -7.33
N VAL A 95 -1.65 27.05 -7.72
CA VAL A 95 -3.04 27.44 -7.96
C VAL A 95 -3.38 27.18 -9.42
N ALA A 96 -4.42 26.45 -9.70
CA ALA A 96 -4.84 26.04 -11.04
C ALA A 96 -3.64 25.50 -11.86
N ASP A 97 -3.48 25.97 -13.10
CA ASP A 97 -2.36 25.59 -13.98
C ASP A 97 -1.05 26.34 -13.69
N GLY A 98 -1.03 27.15 -12.64
CA GLY A 98 0.15 27.92 -12.23
C GLY A 98 1.30 27.05 -11.72
N GLU A 99 2.38 27.71 -11.34
CA GLU A 99 3.54 27.07 -10.72
C GLU A 99 3.62 27.40 -9.24
N SER A 100 4.33 26.56 -8.49
CA SER A 100 4.59 26.83 -7.08
C SER A 100 5.50 28.06 -6.90
N SER A 101 5.11 28.92 -5.99
CA SER A 101 5.88 30.10 -5.60
C SER A 101 6.94 29.81 -4.54
N ASP A 102 7.15 28.56 -4.16
CA ASP A 102 8.17 28.20 -3.17
C ASP A 102 9.58 28.56 -3.68
N PRO A 103 10.33 29.41 -2.96
CA PRO A 103 11.67 29.83 -3.38
C PRO A 103 12.69 28.70 -3.29
N ALA A 104 12.44 27.67 -2.45
CA ALA A 104 13.37 26.58 -2.23
C ALA A 104 13.14 25.40 -3.18
N PHE A 105 11.90 24.96 -3.36
CA PHE A 105 11.53 23.72 -4.07
C PHE A 105 10.46 23.95 -5.16
N GLY A 106 10.12 25.19 -5.49
CA GLY A 106 9.06 25.53 -6.44
C GLY A 106 9.10 24.78 -7.76
N PRO A 107 10.26 24.68 -8.45
CA PRO A 107 10.36 23.90 -9.69
C PRO A 107 9.98 22.43 -9.53
N TYR A 108 10.31 21.79 -8.39
CA TYR A 108 9.92 20.42 -8.11
C TYR A 108 8.43 20.30 -7.75
N ILE A 109 7.94 21.13 -6.84
CA ILE A 109 6.51 21.12 -6.44
C ILE A 109 5.59 21.34 -7.65
N SER A 110 6.04 22.13 -8.63
CA SER A 110 5.31 22.38 -9.88
C SER A 110 5.19 21.16 -10.78
N THR A 111 5.99 20.13 -10.59
CA THR A 111 5.94 18.89 -11.37
C THR A 111 5.13 17.78 -10.73
N LEU A 112 4.66 17.95 -9.48
CA LEU A 112 3.81 16.99 -8.78
C LEU A 112 2.42 16.91 -9.45
N PRO A 113 1.70 15.77 -9.33
CA PRO A 113 0.33 15.62 -9.80
C PRO A 113 -0.57 16.76 -9.33
N ARG A 114 -1.53 17.16 -10.14
CA ARG A 114 -2.44 18.27 -9.82
C ARG A 114 -3.60 17.87 -8.92
N ASP A 115 -4.05 16.65 -9.08
CA ASP A 115 -5.15 16.04 -8.32
C ASP A 115 -4.86 14.57 -8.04
N PHE A 116 -5.75 13.97 -7.26
CA PHE A 116 -5.78 12.56 -6.92
C PHE A 116 -7.21 12.02 -7.02
N ASP A 117 -7.97 12.47 -8.00
CA ASP A 117 -9.37 12.06 -8.19
C ASP A 117 -9.53 10.55 -8.32
N PHE A 118 -8.49 9.87 -8.86
CA PHE A 118 -8.46 8.41 -8.98
C PHE A 118 -8.18 7.67 -7.66
N HIS A 119 -7.73 8.37 -6.60
CA HIS A 119 -7.32 7.75 -5.35
C HIS A 119 -8.52 7.52 -4.41
N PRO A 120 -8.74 6.29 -3.86
CA PRO A 120 -9.93 5.97 -3.08
C PRO A 120 -10.10 6.80 -1.82
N LEU A 121 -9.03 7.31 -1.21
CA LEU A 121 -9.11 8.22 -0.07
C LEU A 121 -9.79 9.54 -0.45
N THR A 122 -9.58 10.05 -1.66
CA THR A 122 -10.28 11.24 -2.16
C THR A 122 -11.79 10.99 -2.23
N TRP A 123 -12.21 9.82 -2.71
CA TRP A 123 -13.64 9.47 -2.78
C TRP A 123 -14.32 9.43 -1.40
N LEU A 124 -13.55 9.08 -0.37
CA LEU A 124 -14.04 8.91 0.99
C LEU A 124 -14.12 10.26 1.75
N VAL A 125 -13.11 11.12 1.59
CA VAL A 125 -12.89 12.32 2.41
C VAL A 125 -13.56 13.57 1.83
N GLU A 126 -13.69 13.70 0.48
CA GLU A 126 -14.22 14.92 -0.11
C GLU A 126 -15.66 15.23 0.29
N ASP A 127 -15.84 16.42 0.86
CA ASP A 127 -17.15 16.98 1.21
C ASP A 127 -17.97 17.28 -0.06
N GLY A 128 -19.26 16.92 -0.01
CA GLY A 128 -20.18 17.18 -1.12
C GLY A 128 -20.39 16.01 -2.08
N GLY A 129 -19.65 14.92 -1.92
CA GLY A 129 -19.82 13.67 -2.66
C GLY A 129 -18.99 13.61 -3.93
N HIS A 130 -17.83 12.99 -3.84
CA HIS A 130 -17.00 12.66 -5.00
C HIS A 130 -17.79 11.77 -6.00
N PRO A 131 -17.69 12.00 -7.33
CA PRO A 131 -18.44 11.22 -8.32
C PRO A 131 -18.15 9.70 -8.27
N TYR A 132 -16.99 9.30 -7.77
CA TYR A 132 -16.60 7.89 -7.64
C TYR A 132 -16.95 7.28 -6.27
N LYS A 133 -17.61 8.02 -5.38
CA LYS A 133 -17.99 7.55 -4.02
C LYS A 133 -18.84 6.29 -4.05
N ILE A 134 -19.66 6.11 -5.10
CA ILE A 134 -20.46 4.91 -5.27
C ILE A 134 -19.62 3.62 -5.31
N LEU A 135 -18.39 3.67 -5.82
CA LEU A 135 -17.48 2.53 -5.88
C LEU A 135 -17.02 2.05 -4.51
N LEU A 136 -17.07 2.89 -3.47
CA LEU A 136 -16.74 2.49 -2.10
C LEU A 136 -17.65 1.35 -1.60
N ASN A 137 -18.89 1.31 -2.03
CA ASN A 137 -19.84 0.25 -1.68
C ASN A 137 -19.59 -1.07 -2.41
N HIS A 138 -18.69 -1.06 -3.38
CA HIS A 138 -18.32 -2.20 -4.20
C HIS A 138 -16.89 -2.67 -3.96
N LEU A 139 -16.21 -2.14 -2.95
CA LEU A 139 -14.87 -2.59 -2.57
C LEU A 139 -14.94 -3.92 -1.80
N PRO A 140 -13.94 -4.80 -1.93
CA PRO A 140 -13.77 -5.90 -1.01
C PRO A 140 -13.72 -5.42 0.45
N PRO A 141 -14.32 -6.14 1.41
CA PRO A 141 -14.40 -5.69 2.82
C PRO A 141 -13.05 -5.34 3.43
N ALA A 142 -12.02 -6.14 3.18
CA ALA A 142 -10.67 -5.88 3.68
C ALA A 142 -10.06 -4.60 3.08
N VAL A 143 -10.31 -4.32 1.80
CA VAL A 143 -9.87 -3.08 1.14
C VAL A 143 -10.55 -1.87 1.76
N PHE A 144 -11.86 -1.96 2.02
CA PHE A 144 -12.60 -0.87 2.65
C PHE A 144 -12.15 -0.63 4.11
N ARG A 145 -11.85 -1.69 4.86
CA ARG A 145 -11.29 -1.60 6.21
C ARG A 145 -9.95 -0.84 6.20
N ASP A 146 -9.02 -1.26 5.36
CA ASP A 146 -7.69 -0.61 5.25
C ASP A 146 -7.81 0.85 4.77
N LEU A 147 -8.79 1.15 3.90
CA LEU A 147 -9.07 2.52 3.48
C LEU A 147 -9.58 3.39 4.65
N LYS A 148 -10.37 2.83 5.55
CA LYS A 148 -10.80 3.53 6.79
C LYS A 148 -9.63 3.79 7.73
N ASP A 149 -8.67 2.87 7.82
CA ASP A 149 -7.44 3.07 8.60
C ASP A 149 -6.57 4.18 7.97
N LEU A 150 -6.51 4.23 6.63
CA LEU A 150 -5.84 5.31 5.90
C LEU A 150 -6.49 6.67 6.19
N GLU A 151 -7.83 6.74 6.17
CA GLU A 151 -8.61 7.94 6.53
C GLU A 151 -8.29 8.41 7.97
N MET A 152 -8.22 7.50 8.92
CA MET A 152 -7.87 7.85 10.31
C MET A 152 -6.46 8.43 10.41
N ARG A 153 -5.48 7.88 9.69
CA ARG A 153 -4.11 8.42 9.63
C ARG A 153 -4.08 9.83 9.02
N PHE A 154 -4.76 10.02 7.91
CA PHE A 154 -4.90 11.33 7.26
C PHE A 154 -5.54 12.36 8.21
N SER A 155 -6.69 12.01 8.81
CA SER A 155 -7.43 12.90 9.72
C SER A 155 -6.61 13.29 10.95
N SER A 156 -5.83 12.36 11.49
CA SER A 156 -4.91 12.64 12.61
C SER A 156 -3.82 13.64 12.22
N ASP A 157 -3.22 13.48 11.03
CA ASP A 157 -2.19 14.40 10.53
C ASP A 157 -2.77 15.79 10.18
N TRP A 158 -3.98 15.83 9.61
CA TRP A 158 -4.70 17.07 9.34
C TRP A 158 -4.99 17.84 10.64
N ALA A 159 -5.50 17.16 11.66
CA ALA A 159 -5.79 17.77 12.96
C ALA A 159 -4.58 18.48 13.58
N VAL A 160 -3.38 17.93 13.36
CA VAL A 160 -2.12 18.56 13.84
C VAL A 160 -1.71 19.74 12.94
N CYS A 161 -1.86 19.61 11.62
CA CYS A 161 -1.28 20.56 10.66
C CYS A 161 -2.17 21.78 10.37
N GLN A 162 -3.50 21.66 10.52
CA GLN A 162 -4.45 22.70 10.12
C GLN A 162 -4.20 24.08 10.76
N GLU A 163 -3.73 24.13 12.00
CA GLU A 163 -3.42 25.39 12.68
C GLU A 163 -2.31 26.19 12.00
N HIS A 164 -1.34 25.47 11.42
CA HIS A 164 -0.18 26.05 10.74
C HIS A 164 -0.48 26.43 9.27
N LEU A 165 -1.72 26.24 8.81
CA LEU A 165 -2.17 26.55 7.45
C LEU A 165 -3.20 27.68 7.39
N ARG A 166 -3.66 28.19 8.55
CA ARG A 166 -4.68 29.26 8.63
C ARG A 166 -4.23 30.58 7.98
N ASP A 167 -2.97 30.92 8.11
CA ASP A 167 -2.39 32.14 7.54
C ASP A 167 -2.41 32.16 6.00
N VAL A 168 -2.33 30.98 5.38
CA VAL A 168 -2.36 30.81 3.92
C VAL A 168 -3.75 30.39 3.39
N LYS A 169 -4.75 30.28 4.27
CA LYS A 169 -6.14 29.92 3.93
C LYS A 169 -6.27 28.62 3.13
N ARG A 170 -5.44 27.61 3.46
CA ARG A 170 -5.51 26.29 2.85
C ARG A 170 -6.59 25.43 3.50
N THR A 171 -7.26 24.63 2.68
CA THR A 171 -8.36 23.75 3.07
C THR A 171 -7.86 22.34 3.37
N GLU A 172 -8.75 21.51 3.91
CA GLU A 172 -8.51 20.07 4.08
C GLU A 172 -8.23 19.37 2.73
N SER A 173 -8.95 19.74 1.66
CA SER A 173 -8.69 19.25 0.30
C SER A 173 -7.30 19.64 -0.22
N ASP A 174 -6.80 20.85 0.09
CA ASP A 174 -5.42 21.23 -0.23
C ASP A 174 -4.41 20.36 0.53
N TYR A 175 -4.70 20.04 1.79
CA TYR A 175 -3.84 19.20 2.61
C TYR A 175 -3.91 17.73 2.18
N LEU A 176 -5.08 17.22 1.77
CA LEU A 176 -5.26 15.89 1.21
C LEU A 176 -4.38 15.71 -0.04
N TRP A 177 -4.41 16.68 -0.95
CA TRP A 177 -3.51 16.68 -2.12
C TRP A 177 -2.04 16.58 -1.71
N ALA A 178 -1.62 17.36 -0.73
CA ALA A 178 -0.23 17.37 -0.25
C ALA A 178 0.13 16.04 0.44
N TRP A 179 -0.75 15.54 1.29
CA TRP A 179 -0.58 14.29 2.03
C TRP A 179 -0.49 13.08 1.08
N LEU A 180 -1.35 13.03 0.06
CA LEU A 180 -1.30 11.98 -0.97
C LEU A 180 -0.01 12.03 -1.80
N ASN A 181 0.50 13.22 -2.14
CA ASN A 181 1.82 13.32 -2.75
C ASN A 181 2.94 12.71 -1.88
N VAL A 182 2.87 12.92 -0.57
CA VAL A 182 3.84 12.33 0.38
C VAL A 182 3.64 10.81 0.48
N ASN A 183 2.40 10.37 0.70
CA ASN A 183 2.08 8.97 0.91
C ASN A 183 2.42 8.10 -0.31
N THR A 184 2.18 8.61 -1.53
CA THR A 184 2.36 7.83 -2.77
C THR A 184 3.76 7.94 -3.39
N ARG A 185 4.60 8.93 -3.01
CA ARG A 185 5.85 9.28 -3.72
C ARG A 185 7.09 9.32 -2.87
N CYS A 186 6.98 9.34 -1.54
CA CYS A 186 8.14 9.31 -0.67
C CYS A 186 8.88 7.97 -0.77
N MET A 187 10.20 8.06 -0.74
CA MET A 187 11.09 6.91 -0.60
C MET A 187 11.77 6.91 0.76
N HIS A 188 12.25 5.74 1.19
CA HIS A 188 13.12 5.66 2.35
C HIS A 188 14.44 6.40 2.09
N TYR A 189 14.70 7.41 2.91
CA TYR A 189 15.96 8.16 2.89
C TYR A 189 16.42 8.43 4.33
N ARG A 190 17.52 7.83 4.70
CA ARG A 190 18.00 7.84 6.10
C ARG A 190 18.45 9.24 6.53
N VAL A 191 17.65 9.91 7.33
CA VAL A 191 17.93 11.22 7.94
C VAL A 191 18.16 11.13 9.44
N LYS A 192 17.74 10.04 10.08
CA LYS A 192 17.89 9.75 11.51
C LYS A 192 18.97 8.69 11.76
N SER A 193 19.39 8.56 13.00
CA SER A 193 20.39 7.56 13.43
C SER A 193 19.85 6.13 13.34
N SER A 194 18.60 5.89 13.80
CA SER A 194 17.96 4.59 13.63
C SER A 194 17.53 4.40 12.17
N ALA A 195 17.81 3.23 11.61
CA ALA A 195 17.37 2.89 10.25
C ALA A 195 15.85 2.69 10.15
N SER A 196 15.20 2.26 11.22
CA SER A 196 13.76 2.01 11.32
C SER A 196 12.95 3.23 11.77
N ASP A 197 13.58 4.42 11.92
CA ASP A 197 12.86 5.63 12.30
C ASP A 197 11.88 6.02 11.18
N PRO A 198 10.58 6.21 11.48
CA PRO A 198 9.56 6.53 10.47
C PRO A 198 9.79 7.88 9.78
N ASP A 199 10.58 8.78 10.38
CA ASP A 199 10.98 10.04 9.75
C ASP A 199 12.05 9.89 8.65
N ASN A 200 12.54 8.68 8.39
CA ASN A 200 13.47 8.40 7.28
C ASN A 200 12.74 8.40 5.93
N LEU A 201 12.14 9.52 5.59
CA LEU A 201 11.39 9.74 4.36
C LEU A 201 11.94 10.95 3.59
N ALA A 202 11.88 10.87 2.27
CA ALA A 202 12.10 12.01 1.39
C ALA A 202 11.27 11.90 0.11
N LEU A 203 10.76 13.03 -0.37
CA LEU A 203 10.39 13.18 -1.77
C LEU A 203 11.65 13.44 -2.57
N CYS A 204 11.85 12.65 -3.63
CA CYS A 204 13.04 12.67 -4.46
C CYS A 204 12.69 13.04 -5.90
N PRO A 205 13.08 14.24 -6.37
CA PRO A 205 12.81 14.68 -7.74
C PRO A 205 13.35 13.68 -8.77
N VAL A 206 12.71 13.61 -9.93
CA VAL A 206 13.02 12.69 -11.04
C VAL A 206 12.65 11.25 -10.72
N MET A 207 13.08 10.72 -9.56
CA MET A 207 12.81 9.33 -9.17
C MET A 207 11.30 9.07 -9.02
N ASP A 208 10.56 10.03 -8.49
CA ASP A 208 9.11 9.93 -8.25
C ASP A 208 8.24 9.86 -9.53
N PHE A 209 8.86 9.98 -10.72
CA PHE A 209 8.23 9.65 -12.00
C PHE A 209 8.37 8.18 -12.40
N ALA A 210 9.22 7.40 -11.71
CA ALA A 210 9.35 5.98 -11.99
C ALA A 210 8.15 5.21 -11.43
N ASN A 211 7.45 4.50 -12.32
CA ASN A 211 6.30 3.70 -11.95
C ASN A 211 6.71 2.38 -11.27
N HIS A 212 5.75 1.77 -10.59
CA HIS A 212 5.89 0.43 -10.01
C HIS A 212 5.56 -0.66 -11.03
N ARG A 213 6.26 -1.79 -10.92
CA ARG A 213 5.80 -3.08 -11.44
C ARG A 213 6.18 -4.17 -10.43
N PRO A 214 5.36 -5.22 -10.26
CA PRO A 214 5.60 -6.23 -9.23
C PRO A 214 6.85 -7.08 -9.53
N GLU A 215 7.10 -7.38 -10.79
CA GLU A 215 8.20 -8.26 -11.21
C GLU A 215 9.10 -7.59 -12.26
N GLY A 216 10.29 -8.16 -12.45
CA GLY A 216 11.25 -7.74 -13.45
C GLY A 216 12.34 -6.79 -12.94
N PRO A 217 13.14 -6.23 -13.83
CA PRO A 217 14.26 -5.40 -13.43
C PRO A 217 13.82 -4.03 -12.94
N HIS A 218 14.31 -3.62 -11.75
CA HIS A 218 14.04 -2.32 -11.14
C HIS A 218 15.32 -1.51 -11.00
N MET A 219 15.19 -0.18 -11.13
CA MET A 219 16.23 0.76 -10.72
C MET A 219 16.52 0.58 -9.23
N GLN A 220 17.80 0.78 -8.87
CA GLN A 220 18.24 0.65 -7.48
C GLN A 220 18.77 1.98 -6.95
N PRO A 221 18.32 2.45 -5.76
CA PRO A 221 18.87 3.61 -5.10
C PRO A 221 20.23 3.25 -4.46
N ARG A 222 21.21 4.12 -4.65
CA ARG A 222 22.56 3.99 -4.04
C ARG A 222 22.96 5.31 -3.40
N PRO A 223 23.03 5.41 -2.06
CA PRO A 223 23.58 6.60 -1.41
C PRO A 223 25.06 6.74 -1.74
N THR A 224 25.51 7.95 -2.07
CA THR A 224 26.89 8.22 -2.49
C THR A 224 27.91 8.21 -1.35
N LYS A 225 27.45 8.19 -0.09
CA LYS A 225 28.30 8.15 1.13
C LYS A 225 27.74 7.19 2.18
N GLN A 226 28.62 6.66 3.03
CA GLN A 226 28.26 5.74 4.12
C GLN A 226 27.33 6.33 5.19
N PHE A 227 27.30 7.67 5.34
CA PHE A 227 26.38 8.38 6.24
C PHE A 227 25.30 9.11 5.42
N PRO A 228 24.13 8.50 5.23
CA PRO A 228 23.15 8.94 4.26
C PRO A 228 22.53 10.31 4.51
N ALA A 229 22.57 10.81 5.73
CA ALA A 229 21.88 12.04 6.12
C ALA A 229 22.26 13.34 5.35
N ARG A 230 23.32 13.30 4.53
CA ARG A 230 23.76 14.35 3.64
C ARG A 230 24.34 13.79 2.34
N ALA A 231 24.01 12.56 2.02
CA ALA A 231 24.50 11.92 0.82
C ALA A 231 23.54 12.19 -0.34
N ASP A 232 24.11 12.55 -1.47
CA ASP A 232 23.39 12.54 -2.73
C ASP A 232 22.89 11.11 -3.00
N MET A 233 21.75 10.98 -3.65
CA MET A 233 21.17 9.70 -4.00
C MET A 233 21.35 9.43 -5.49
N SER A 234 22.17 8.42 -5.81
CA SER A 234 22.29 7.92 -7.18
C SER A 234 21.28 6.82 -7.43
N PHE A 235 20.76 6.79 -8.65
CA PHE A 235 19.90 5.72 -9.14
C PHE A 235 20.62 5.00 -10.27
N VAL A 236 20.69 3.68 -10.17
CA VAL A 236 21.41 2.86 -11.13
C VAL A 236 20.46 1.97 -11.90
N ALA A 237 20.84 1.65 -13.14
CA ALA A 237 20.15 0.69 -13.98
C ALA A 237 20.05 -0.68 -13.28
N PRO A 238 19.00 -1.46 -13.55
CA PRO A 238 18.90 -2.82 -13.05
C PRO A 238 20.11 -3.67 -13.46
N GLY A 239 20.22 -4.88 -12.88
CA GLY A 239 21.27 -5.86 -13.22
C GLY A 239 21.14 -6.47 -14.62
N ALA A 240 20.31 -5.90 -15.51
CA ALA A 240 20.08 -6.28 -16.89
C ALA A 240 20.32 -5.08 -17.81
N ASN A 241 20.58 -5.34 -19.10
CA ASN A 241 20.64 -4.28 -20.12
C ASN A 241 19.25 -3.65 -20.29
N ILE A 242 19.22 -2.33 -20.43
CA ILE A 242 18.03 -1.56 -20.76
C ILE A 242 18.25 -0.93 -22.12
N GLY A 243 17.27 -1.08 -23.02
CA GLY A 243 17.28 -0.48 -24.35
C GLY A 243 16.95 1.02 -24.31
N ALA A 244 17.40 1.75 -25.32
CA ALA A 244 16.99 3.15 -25.49
C ALA A 244 15.47 3.24 -25.66
N GLY A 245 14.82 4.14 -24.94
CA GLY A 245 13.37 4.33 -24.95
C GLY A 245 12.57 3.34 -24.14
N GLU A 246 13.20 2.41 -23.40
CA GLU A 246 12.52 1.53 -22.45
C GLU A 246 12.12 2.28 -21.17
N GLU A 247 10.96 1.94 -20.63
CA GLU A 247 10.49 2.48 -19.34
C GLU A 247 11.28 1.88 -18.17
N LEU A 248 11.66 2.74 -17.27
CA LEU A 248 12.41 2.41 -16.06
C LEU A 248 11.45 2.35 -14.86
N TYR A 249 11.43 1.21 -14.20
CA TYR A 249 10.56 0.96 -13.06
C TYR A 249 11.32 0.99 -11.73
N PHE A 250 10.58 1.35 -10.69
CA PHE A 250 11.05 1.29 -9.31
C PHE A 250 10.13 0.38 -8.49
N SER A 251 10.69 -0.44 -7.60
CA SER A 251 9.86 -1.25 -6.71
C SER A 251 9.38 -0.40 -5.55
N TYR A 252 8.06 -0.26 -5.40
CA TYR A 252 7.47 0.40 -4.21
C TYR A 252 7.46 -0.52 -2.99
N GLY A 253 7.70 -1.82 -3.19
CA GLY A 253 7.70 -2.88 -2.21
C GLY A 253 6.98 -4.13 -2.73
N PRO A 254 7.07 -5.26 -2.04
CA PRO A 254 6.33 -6.47 -2.37
C PRO A 254 4.87 -6.35 -1.88
N HIS A 255 4.11 -5.46 -2.50
CA HIS A 255 2.75 -5.13 -2.09
C HIS A 255 1.72 -5.89 -2.91
N CYS A 256 0.69 -6.44 -2.22
CA CYS A 256 -0.53 -6.97 -2.84
C CYS A 256 -1.41 -5.82 -3.37
N ASN A 257 -2.37 -6.15 -4.25
CA ASN A 257 -3.26 -5.14 -4.84
C ASN A 257 -4.07 -4.36 -3.80
N ARG A 258 -4.51 -5.00 -2.72
CA ARG A 258 -5.17 -4.31 -1.60
C ARG A 258 -4.34 -3.12 -1.12
N LYS A 259 -3.05 -3.33 -0.86
CA LYS A 259 -2.15 -2.25 -0.42
C LYS A 259 -1.82 -1.26 -1.53
N LEU A 260 -1.60 -1.71 -2.76
CA LEU A 260 -1.36 -0.82 -3.90
C LEU A 260 -2.56 0.11 -4.15
N PHE A 261 -3.78 -0.42 -4.05
CA PHE A 261 -4.99 0.37 -4.23
C PHE A 261 -5.21 1.38 -3.10
N VAL A 262 -5.08 0.94 -1.85
CA VAL A 262 -5.34 1.79 -0.67
C VAL A 262 -4.28 2.88 -0.51
N GLU A 263 -2.98 2.54 -0.63
CA GLU A 263 -1.89 3.48 -0.35
C GLU A 263 -1.48 4.31 -1.57
N TYR A 264 -1.63 3.77 -2.80
CA TYR A 264 -1.13 4.41 -4.03
C TYR A 264 -2.21 4.75 -5.05
N GLY A 265 -3.43 4.22 -4.91
CA GLY A 265 -4.56 4.50 -5.79
C GLY A 265 -4.52 3.75 -7.12
N PHE A 266 -3.88 2.58 -7.20
CA PHE A 266 -3.91 1.72 -8.39
C PHE A 266 -3.89 0.23 -8.03
N ALA A 267 -4.36 -0.60 -8.95
CA ALA A 267 -4.28 -2.05 -8.87
C ALA A 267 -3.72 -2.62 -10.18
N LEU A 268 -3.01 -3.75 -10.12
CA LEU A 268 -2.31 -4.36 -11.25
C LEU A 268 -2.78 -5.80 -11.46
N ARG A 269 -3.15 -6.17 -12.69
CA ARG A 269 -3.39 -7.57 -13.04
C ARG A 269 -2.08 -8.35 -12.97
N GLY A 270 -2.13 -9.53 -12.33
CA GLY A 270 -0.96 -10.39 -12.16
C GLY A 270 0.00 -9.95 -11.04
N ALA A 271 -0.43 -9.07 -10.13
CA ALA A 271 0.29 -8.84 -8.87
C ALA A 271 0.26 -10.11 -8.00
N SER A 272 1.03 -10.11 -6.89
CA SER A 272 1.07 -11.24 -5.95
C SER A 272 -0.34 -11.56 -5.45
N GLY A 273 -0.86 -12.72 -5.79
CA GLY A 273 -2.19 -13.15 -5.38
C GLY A 273 -2.27 -13.44 -3.89
N GLU A 274 -2.55 -12.41 -3.09
CA GLU A 274 -2.83 -12.49 -1.66
C GLU A 274 -4.21 -11.90 -1.38
N VAL A 275 -5.06 -12.67 -0.69
CA VAL A 275 -6.40 -12.26 -0.29
C VAL A 275 -6.53 -12.35 1.22
N ASP A 276 -6.97 -11.27 1.84
CA ASP A 276 -7.34 -11.20 3.25
C ASP A 276 -8.77 -11.73 3.43
N VAL A 277 -8.96 -12.60 4.41
CA VAL A 277 -10.23 -13.29 4.66
C VAL A 277 -10.71 -13.13 6.11
N ASP A 278 -10.19 -12.13 6.82
CA ASP A 278 -10.55 -11.85 8.22
C ASP A 278 -12.05 -11.73 8.40
N ASP A 279 -12.73 -10.98 7.55
CA ASP A 279 -14.18 -10.75 7.62
C ASP A 279 -14.99 -12.05 7.57
N LEU A 280 -14.58 -13.02 6.77
CA LEU A 280 -15.25 -14.30 6.62
C LEU A 280 -14.96 -15.24 7.82
N VAL A 281 -13.72 -15.27 8.27
CA VAL A 281 -13.31 -16.11 9.41
C VAL A 281 -13.92 -15.56 10.71
N GLU A 282 -13.79 -14.27 10.96
CA GLU A 282 -14.39 -13.61 12.12
C GLU A 282 -15.91 -13.74 12.13
N GLY A 283 -16.57 -13.53 10.97
CA GLY A 283 -18.00 -13.72 10.83
C GLY A 283 -18.43 -15.16 11.12
N THR A 284 -17.64 -16.14 10.69
CA THR A 284 -17.88 -17.56 11.00
C THR A 284 -17.76 -17.83 12.49
N ILE A 285 -16.72 -17.29 13.14
CA ILE A 285 -16.51 -17.43 14.58
C ILE A 285 -17.66 -16.80 15.36
N GLN A 286 -18.07 -15.57 15.02
CA GLN A 286 -19.14 -14.85 15.73
C GLN A 286 -20.51 -15.53 15.66
N GLN A 287 -20.78 -16.32 14.62
CA GLN A 287 -22.04 -17.06 14.44
C GLN A 287 -22.07 -18.36 15.25
N ARG A 288 -20.97 -18.82 15.82
CA ARG A 288 -20.90 -20.06 16.62
C ARG A 288 -21.33 -19.82 18.07
N GLU A 289 -21.88 -20.84 18.71
CA GLU A 289 -22.22 -20.81 20.14
C GLU A 289 -20.96 -20.63 21.03
N ASP A 290 -19.83 -21.20 20.61
CA ASP A 290 -18.52 -21.11 21.26
C ASP A 290 -17.64 -19.97 20.70
N GLY A 291 -18.21 -19.06 19.90
CA GLY A 291 -17.45 -18.05 19.15
C GLY A 291 -16.62 -17.12 20.04
N LYS A 292 -17.17 -16.66 21.16
CA LYS A 292 -16.42 -15.84 22.13
C LYS A 292 -15.21 -16.56 22.70
N LEU A 293 -15.38 -17.83 23.07
CA LEU A 293 -14.31 -18.67 23.59
C LEU A 293 -13.23 -18.86 22.51
N SER A 294 -13.64 -19.19 21.29
CA SER A 294 -12.70 -19.36 20.15
C SER A 294 -11.90 -18.10 19.89
N GLN A 295 -12.52 -16.91 19.93
CA GLN A 295 -11.84 -15.64 19.79
C GLN A 295 -10.83 -15.42 20.92
N GLU A 296 -11.24 -15.57 22.19
CA GLU A 296 -10.37 -15.42 23.36
C GLU A 296 -9.15 -16.37 23.29
N LEU A 297 -9.33 -17.61 22.85
CA LEU A 297 -8.24 -18.56 22.68
C LEU A 297 -7.25 -18.15 21.59
N LEU A 298 -7.75 -17.69 20.44
CA LEU A 298 -6.92 -17.19 19.36
C LEU A 298 -6.17 -15.90 19.73
N GLU A 299 -6.82 -14.98 20.46
CA GLU A 299 -6.19 -13.77 20.97
C GLU A 299 -5.08 -14.08 21.97
N ASN A 300 -5.35 -14.95 22.94
CA ASN A 300 -4.38 -15.36 23.97
C ASN A 300 -3.12 -16.01 23.39
N GLU A 301 -3.28 -16.79 22.33
CA GLU A 301 -2.17 -17.44 21.62
C GLU A 301 -1.56 -16.53 20.53
N GLY A 302 -2.11 -15.34 20.29
CA GLY A 302 -1.63 -14.36 19.31
C GLY A 302 -1.96 -14.71 17.86
N TYR A 303 -3.00 -15.49 17.61
CA TYR A 303 -3.42 -15.96 16.28
C TYR A 303 -4.76 -15.35 15.80
N TRP A 304 -5.32 -14.38 16.50
CA TRP A 304 -6.50 -13.65 16.04
C TRP A 304 -6.15 -12.67 14.92
N GLY A 305 -6.91 -12.72 13.81
CA GLY A 305 -6.74 -11.83 12.65
C GLY A 305 -5.53 -12.15 11.76
N ASP A 306 -5.33 -11.34 10.73
CA ASP A 306 -4.32 -11.50 9.67
C ASP A 306 -4.45 -12.85 8.93
N TYR A 307 -5.68 -13.27 8.67
CA TYR A 307 -5.96 -14.51 7.93
C TYR A 307 -5.86 -14.25 6.44
N THR A 308 -4.94 -14.94 5.77
CA THR A 308 -4.71 -14.76 4.35
C THR A 308 -4.66 -16.07 3.58
N ILE A 309 -5.03 -16.01 2.30
CA ILE A 309 -4.83 -17.06 1.32
C ILE A 309 -3.95 -16.53 0.18
N HIS A 310 -3.16 -17.40 -0.43
CA HIS A 310 -2.15 -17.04 -1.41
C HIS A 310 -2.19 -17.96 -2.63
N SER A 311 -1.97 -17.40 -3.84
CA SER A 311 -1.76 -18.18 -5.06
C SER A 311 -0.29 -18.29 -5.47
N SER A 312 0.60 -17.44 -4.93
CA SER A 312 2.01 -17.33 -5.31
C SER A 312 2.90 -17.23 -4.06
N PRO A 313 4.15 -17.74 -4.04
CA PRO A 313 4.78 -18.55 -5.11
C PRO A 313 4.19 -19.94 -5.27
N GLU A 314 3.52 -20.46 -4.26
CA GLU A 314 2.76 -21.73 -4.26
C GLU A 314 1.42 -21.50 -3.58
N PRO A 315 0.32 -22.08 -4.11
CA PRO A 315 -1.01 -21.93 -3.49
C PRO A 315 -1.01 -22.47 -2.07
N ASN A 316 -1.34 -21.61 -1.10
CA ASN A 316 -1.42 -22.00 0.31
C ASN A 316 -2.32 -21.06 1.12
N ILE A 317 -2.52 -21.39 2.38
CA ILE A 317 -3.15 -20.55 3.39
C ILE A 317 -2.12 -20.11 4.43
N SER A 318 -2.32 -18.92 5.03
CA SER A 318 -1.44 -18.48 6.12
C SER A 318 -1.51 -19.45 7.32
N PHE A 319 -0.42 -19.55 8.07
CA PHE A 319 -0.39 -20.36 9.28
C PHE A 319 -1.42 -19.89 10.32
N ARG A 320 -1.72 -18.57 10.36
CA ARG A 320 -2.75 -18.01 11.24
C ARG A 320 -4.14 -18.53 10.85
N LEU A 321 -4.46 -18.55 9.55
CA LEU A 321 -5.71 -19.13 9.06
C LEU A 321 -5.79 -20.63 9.38
N LEU A 322 -4.70 -21.37 9.17
CA LEU A 322 -4.63 -22.79 9.50
C LEU A 322 -4.89 -23.02 11.01
N ALA A 323 -4.24 -22.22 11.87
CA ALA A 323 -4.43 -22.30 13.33
C ALA A 323 -5.89 -22.06 13.73
N ALA A 324 -6.53 -21.03 13.16
CA ALA A 324 -7.94 -20.74 13.40
C ALA A 324 -8.85 -21.89 12.93
N MET A 325 -8.66 -22.37 11.69
CA MET A 325 -9.48 -23.46 11.13
C MET A 325 -9.32 -24.77 11.89
N ARG A 326 -8.11 -25.09 12.38
CA ARG A 326 -7.88 -26.24 13.26
C ARG A 326 -8.62 -26.10 14.59
N LEU A 327 -8.58 -24.91 15.24
CA LEU A 327 -9.32 -24.65 16.46
C LEU A 327 -10.83 -24.83 16.27
N LEU A 328 -11.37 -24.27 15.19
CA LEU A 328 -12.79 -24.35 14.85
C LEU A 328 -13.26 -25.78 14.48
N SER A 329 -12.32 -26.65 14.12
CA SER A 329 -12.57 -28.06 13.81
C SER A 329 -12.48 -28.99 15.03
N LEU A 330 -12.08 -28.46 16.20
CA LEU A 330 -12.08 -29.23 17.43
C LEU A 330 -13.51 -29.52 17.90
N PRO A 331 -13.77 -30.72 18.46
CA PRO A 331 -15.06 -31.02 19.06
C PRO A 331 -15.34 -30.09 20.24
N THR A 332 -16.55 -29.54 20.30
CA THR A 332 -17.00 -28.75 21.46
C THR A 332 -17.09 -29.64 22.70
N SER A 333 -16.61 -29.15 23.84
CA SER A 333 -16.81 -29.80 25.11
C SER A 333 -18.30 -29.88 25.44
N GLN A 334 -18.78 -31.06 25.88
CA GLN A 334 -20.17 -31.20 26.34
C GLN A 334 -20.41 -30.28 27.53
N PRO A 335 -21.61 -29.67 27.66
CA PRO A 335 -21.95 -28.85 28.83
C PRO A 335 -21.80 -29.76 30.11
N PRO A 336 -21.28 -29.15 31.22
CA PRO A 336 -21.08 -29.91 32.45
C PRO A 336 -22.40 -30.53 32.90
N THR A 337 -22.36 -31.81 33.20
CA THR A 337 -23.54 -32.57 33.66
C THR A 337 -23.86 -32.34 35.13
N SER A 338 -23.00 -31.62 35.87
CA SER A 338 -23.22 -31.27 37.29
C SER A 338 -22.69 -29.88 37.64
N PRO A 339 -23.31 -29.16 38.63
CA PRO A 339 -22.86 -27.86 39.08
C PRO A 339 -21.42 -27.82 39.62
N ASN A 340 -20.88 -28.91 40.11
CA ASN A 340 -19.52 -28.99 40.62
C ASN A 340 -18.46 -29.10 39.50
N GLU A 341 -18.81 -29.63 38.34
CA GLU A 341 -17.94 -29.70 37.16
C GLU A 341 -17.83 -28.31 36.50
N ALA A 342 -18.88 -27.44 36.65
CA ALA A 342 -18.90 -26.08 36.10
C ALA A 342 -17.87 -25.18 36.73
N VAL A 343 -17.39 -25.45 37.94
CA VAL A 343 -16.45 -24.61 38.70
C VAL A 343 -14.98 -24.96 38.40
N SER A 344 -14.71 -26.18 37.93
CA SER A 344 -13.35 -26.72 37.76
C SER A 344 -12.91 -26.97 36.32
N ALA A 345 -13.82 -27.01 35.36
CA ALA A 345 -13.47 -27.27 33.97
C ALA A 345 -13.07 -25.94 33.30
N ALA A 346 -11.79 -25.77 33.02
CA ALA A 346 -11.36 -24.83 32.00
C ALA A 346 -12.16 -25.16 30.71
N ARG A 347 -12.91 -24.17 30.20
CA ARG A 347 -13.80 -24.30 29.02
C ARG A 347 -12.98 -24.37 27.73
N HIS A 348 -12.11 -25.38 27.62
CA HIS A 348 -11.36 -25.58 26.39
C HIS A 348 -12.04 -26.69 25.54
N PRO A 349 -12.01 -26.58 24.19
CA PRO A 349 -12.46 -27.66 23.32
C PRO A 349 -11.64 -28.94 23.54
N LEU A 350 -12.24 -30.07 23.22
CA LEU A 350 -11.52 -31.37 23.30
C LEU A 350 -10.37 -31.34 22.27
N GLY A 351 -9.14 -31.64 22.74
CA GLY A 351 -7.94 -31.56 21.90
C GLY A 351 -7.23 -30.22 21.89
N PHE A 352 -7.61 -29.27 22.75
CA PHE A 352 -6.99 -27.97 22.84
C PHE A 352 -5.47 -28.02 23.10
N GLU A 353 -5.00 -28.86 23.99
CA GLU A 353 -3.56 -29.08 24.24
C GLU A 353 -2.82 -29.56 22.99
N GLN A 354 -3.42 -30.47 22.23
CA GLN A 354 -2.83 -30.91 20.96
C GLN A 354 -2.81 -29.81 19.94
N TRP A 355 -3.83 -28.96 19.89
CA TRP A 355 -3.85 -27.76 19.04
C TRP A 355 -2.72 -26.79 19.42
N GLN A 356 -2.54 -26.47 20.72
CA GLN A 356 -1.40 -25.64 21.18
C GLN A 356 -0.05 -26.27 20.79
N GLN A 357 0.10 -27.57 20.88
CA GLN A 357 1.32 -28.26 20.45
C GLN A 357 1.60 -28.05 18.95
N THR A 358 0.57 -27.88 18.10
CA THR A 358 0.76 -27.54 16.69
C THR A 358 1.21 -26.10 16.51
N LEU A 359 0.80 -25.17 17.37
CA LEU A 359 1.26 -23.77 17.32
C LEU A 359 2.73 -23.62 17.70
N TYR A 360 3.20 -24.42 18.66
CA TYR A 360 4.58 -24.38 19.16
C TYR A 360 5.54 -25.31 18.42
N GLY A 361 5.09 -26.00 17.37
CA GLY A 361 5.92 -26.89 16.57
C GLY A 361 6.36 -28.19 17.26
N SER A 362 5.75 -28.54 18.41
CA SER A 362 6.00 -29.83 19.09
C SER A 362 5.15 -30.96 18.52
N ARG A 363 4.20 -30.61 17.64
CA ARG A 363 3.35 -31.52 16.90
C ARG A 363 3.05 -30.94 15.53
N ASP A 364 3.13 -31.74 14.47
CA ASP A 364 2.89 -31.24 13.11
C ASP A 364 1.38 -31.20 12.78
N ARG A 365 0.60 -32.19 13.26
CA ARG A 365 -0.81 -32.40 12.87
C ARG A 365 -1.67 -32.81 14.05
N LEU A 366 -2.97 -32.55 13.93
CA LEU A 366 -4.00 -33.11 14.81
C LEU A 366 -4.37 -34.54 14.40
N SER A 367 -5.55 -35.05 14.81
CA SER A 367 -6.03 -36.33 14.31
C SER A 367 -6.45 -36.22 12.84
N ALA A 368 -6.43 -37.35 12.11
CA ALA A 368 -6.81 -37.39 10.70
C ALA A 368 -8.24 -36.86 10.46
N GLU A 369 -9.16 -37.13 11.40
CA GLU A 369 -10.54 -36.67 11.33
C GLU A 369 -10.63 -35.13 11.45
N ILE A 370 -9.85 -34.53 12.38
CA ILE A 370 -9.83 -33.07 12.59
C ILE A 370 -9.18 -32.38 11.39
N GLU A 371 -8.06 -32.92 10.88
CA GLU A 371 -7.40 -32.32 9.69
C GLU A 371 -8.29 -32.41 8.44
N GLU A 372 -9.05 -33.50 8.25
CA GLU A 372 -10.00 -33.61 7.14
C GLU A 372 -11.16 -32.61 7.30
N GLN A 373 -11.70 -32.43 8.52
CA GLN A 373 -12.73 -31.45 8.81
C GLN A 373 -12.20 -30.04 8.57
N CYS A 374 -10.95 -29.75 8.99
CA CYS A 374 -10.28 -28.48 8.72
C CYS A 374 -10.15 -28.22 7.22
N LYS A 375 -9.74 -29.20 6.44
CA LYS A 375 -9.64 -29.14 4.98
C LYS A 375 -11.00 -28.81 4.34
N ILE A 376 -12.05 -29.50 4.76
CA ILE A 376 -13.41 -29.25 4.27
C ILE A 376 -13.81 -27.79 4.56
N SER A 377 -13.57 -27.31 5.77
CA SER A 377 -13.89 -25.92 6.16
C SER A 377 -13.10 -24.89 5.35
N VAL A 378 -11.82 -25.13 5.07
CA VAL A 378 -11.00 -24.28 4.21
C VAL A 378 -11.55 -24.25 2.77
N LEU A 379 -11.89 -25.41 2.20
CA LEU A 379 -12.46 -25.46 0.85
C LEU A 379 -13.81 -24.73 0.77
N GLN A 380 -14.66 -24.87 1.78
CA GLN A 380 -15.92 -24.11 1.87
C GLN A 380 -15.69 -22.59 1.94
N LEU A 381 -14.68 -22.14 2.70
CA LEU A 381 -14.27 -20.75 2.74
C LEU A 381 -13.83 -20.27 1.35
N VAL A 382 -13.00 -21.02 0.65
CA VAL A 382 -12.48 -20.65 -0.68
C VAL A 382 -13.61 -20.60 -1.72
N GLU A 383 -14.56 -21.56 -1.68
CA GLU A 383 -15.75 -21.51 -2.54
C GLU A 383 -16.62 -20.27 -2.25
N HIS A 384 -16.73 -19.87 -0.99
CA HIS A 384 -17.46 -18.67 -0.62
C HIS A 384 -16.78 -17.40 -1.17
N ILE A 385 -15.44 -17.30 -1.09
CA ILE A 385 -14.67 -16.19 -1.67
C ILE A 385 -14.93 -16.10 -3.17
N LYS A 386 -14.84 -17.23 -3.88
CA LYS A 386 -15.09 -17.30 -5.32
C LYS A 386 -16.50 -16.81 -5.69
N ALA A 387 -17.52 -17.29 -4.97
CA ALA A 387 -18.91 -16.88 -5.19
C ALA A 387 -19.10 -15.38 -4.95
N ARG A 388 -18.60 -14.87 -3.81
CA ARG A 388 -18.64 -13.44 -3.46
C ARG A 388 -17.99 -12.57 -4.55
N ALA A 389 -16.79 -12.94 -5.01
CA ALA A 389 -16.08 -12.20 -6.05
C ALA A 389 -16.86 -12.19 -7.38
N LYS A 390 -17.46 -13.34 -7.77
CA LYS A 390 -18.29 -13.44 -8.96
C LYS A 390 -19.52 -12.53 -8.88
N ASP A 391 -20.20 -12.51 -7.74
CA ASP A 391 -21.40 -11.68 -7.55
C ASP A 391 -21.05 -10.19 -7.55
N ALA A 392 -19.93 -9.80 -6.94
CA ALA A 392 -19.42 -8.43 -6.94
C ALA A 392 -19.04 -7.96 -8.35
N LEU A 393 -18.35 -8.78 -9.14
CA LEU A 393 -18.03 -8.48 -10.54
C LEU A 393 -19.28 -8.29 -11.38
N ALA A 394 -20.27 -9.15 -11.22
CA ALA A 394 -21.56 -9.01 -11.90
C ALA A 394 -22.29 -7.71 -11.50
N ALA A 395 -22.27 -7.34 -10.22
CA ALA A 395 -22.84 -6.07 -9.75
C ALA A 395 -22.13 -4.86 -10.37
N LEU A 396 -20.80 -4.89 -10.49
CA LEU A 396 -20.00 -3.84 -11.14
C LEU A 396 -20.29 -3.75 -12.65
N ASP A 397 -20.56 -4.87 -13.33
CA ASP A 397 -20.92 -4.87 -14.75
C ASP A 397 -22.29 -4.27 -15.03
N HIS A 398 -23.20 -4.27 -14.03
CA HIS A 398 -24.53 -3.68 -14.12
C HIS A 398 -24.62 -2.26 -13.51
N LEU A 399 -23.51 -1.76 -12.94
CA LEU A 399 -23.47 -0.42 -12.38
C LEU A 399 -23.55 0.64 -13.49
N ASP A 400 -24.48 1.60 -13.35
CA ASP A 400 -24.53 2.78 -14.24
C ASP A 400 -23.34 3.69 -13.95
N TRP A 401 -22.24 3.41 -14.63
CA TRP A 401 -20.95 4.08 -14.45
C TRP A 401 -20.66 5.06 -15.58
N ASN A 402 -20.57 6.34 -15.25
CA ASN A 402 -20.27 7.42 -16.19
C ASN A 402 -18.86 8.03 -16.01
N GLY A 403 -18.05 7.46 -15.11
CA GLY A 403 -16.67 7.88 -14.85
C GLY A 403 -15.66 7.22 -15.80
N PRO A 404 -14.35 7.51 -15.62
CA PRO A 404 -13.30 6.90 -16.42
C PRO A 404 -13.25 5.37 -16.27
N ALA A 405 -13.07 4.66 -17.38
CA ALA A 405 -13.03 3.19 -17.38
C ALA A 405 -11.95 2.62 -16.47
N HIS A 406 -10.76 3.22 -16.44
CA HIS A 406 -9.65 2.74 -15.64
C HIS A 406 -9.93 2.76 -14.13
N VAL A 407 -10.76 3.67 -13.63
CA VAL A 407 -11.15 3.74 -12.21
C VAL A 407 -12.04 2.55 -11.85
N MET A 408 -13.02 2.23 -12.70
CA MET A 408 -13.84 1.02 -12.56
C MET A 408 -12.99 -0.25 -12.66
N ASP A 409 -12.05 -0.29 -13.62
CA ASP A 409 -11.15 -1.43 -13.83
C ASP A 409 -10.30 -1.72 -12.59
N MET A 410 -9.82 -0.71 -11.86
CA MET A 410 -9.07 -0.92 -10.63
C MET A 410 -9.90 -1.68 -9.58
N VAL A 411 -11.18 -1.32 -9.42
CA VAL A 411 -12.07 -2.03 -8.47
C VAL A 411 -12.35 -3.46 -8.95
N LYS A 412 -12.54 -3.66 -10.25
CA LYS A 412 -12.70 -5.00 -10.83
C LYS A 412 -11.46 -5.88 -10.61
N VAL A 413 -10.25 -5.32 -10.76
CA VAL A 413 -8.99 -6.05 -10.53
C VAL A 413 -8.89 -6.61 -9.11
N LEU A 414 -9.39 -5.91 -8.09
CA LEU A 414 -9.41 -6.41 -6.71
C LEU A 414 -10.28 -7.66 -6.58
N TRP A 415 -11.46 -7.68 -7.19
CA TRP A 415 -12.34 -8.84 -7.18
C TRP A 415 -11.89 -9.97 -8.11
N GLU A 416 -11.27 -9.62 -9.25
CA GLU A 416 -10.62 -10.60 -10.14
C GLU A 416 -9.51 -11.33 -9.40
N GLU A 417 -8.70 -10.65 -8.59
CA GLU A 417 -7.65 -11.27 -7.77
C GLU A 417 -8.24 -12.24 -6.74
N GLU A 418 -9.30 -11.84 -5.99
CA GLU A 418 -9.97 -12.77 -5.06
C GLU A 418 -10.49 -14.04 -5.76
N ARG A 419 -11.13 -13.89 -6.92
CA ARG A 419 -11.62 -15.00 -7.72
C ARG A 419 -10.48 -15.90 -8.20
N ASP A 420 -9.42 -15.32 -8.75
CA ASP A 420 -8.31 -16.05 -9.37
C ASP A 420 -7.47 -16.78 -8.32
N VAL A 421 -7.29 -16.20 -7.12
CA VAL A 421 -6.67 -16.87 -5.97
C VAL A 421 -7.54 -18.04 -5.51
N ALA A 422 -8.84 -17.84 -5.38
CA ALA A 422 -9.77 -18.92 -5.01
C ALA A 422 -9.77 -20.06 -6.05
N ASP A 423 -9.84 -19.74 -7.34
CA ASP A 423 -9.76 -20.72 -8.43
C ASP A 423 -8.44 -21.50 -8.38
N THR A 424 -7.34 -20.82 -8.11
CA THR A 424 -6.03 -21.46 -8.01
C THR A 424 -5.99 -22.46 -6.84
N LEU A 425 -6.51 -22.07 -5.66
CA LEU A 425 -6.53 -22.96 -4.50
C LEU A 425 -7.46 -24.17 -4.71
N LEU A 426 -8.62 -24.00 -5.33
CA LEU A 426 -9.57 -25.10 -5.61
C LEU A 426 -9.00 -26.13 -6.60
N ASN A 427 -8.23 -25.65 -7.60
CA ASN A 427 -7.60 -26.52 -8.59
C ASN A 427 -6.29 -27.17 -8.09
N PHE A 428 -5.70 -26.59 -7.06
CA PHE A 428 -4.50 -27.11 -6.43
C PHE A 428 -4.90 -28.13 -5.36
N ASN A 429 -4.38 -29.36 -5.47
CA ASN A 429 -4.61 -30.35 -4.42
C ASN A 429 -3.80 -29.93 -3.19
N LEU A 430 -4.37 -28.93 -2.43
CA LEU A 430 -3.71 -28.32 -1.28
C LEU A 430 -3.09 -29.40 -0.40
N PRO A 431 -1.77 -29.56 -0.38
CA PRO A 431 -1.14 -30.23 0.74
C PRO A 431 -1.28 -29.28 1.92
N LEU A 432 -2.44 -29.33 2.60
CA LEU A 432 -2.63 -28.49 3.80
C LEU A 432 -1.62 -28.85 4.89
N TRP A 433 -0.78 -29.82 4.65
CA TRP A 433 0.22 -30.37 5.59
C TRP A 433 1.42 -31.02 4.89
#